data_0a6e0960991977b5578b68013ef581fb
#
_entry.id   0a6e0960991977b5578b68013ef581fb
#
_cell.length_a   1.000
_cell.length_b   1.000
_cell.length_c   1.000
_cell.angle_alpha   90.00
_cell.angle_beta   90.00
_cell.angle_gamma   90.00
#
_symmetry.space_group_name_H-M   'P 1'
#
loop_
_entity.id
_entity.type
_entity.pdbx_description
1 polymer ?
#
loop_
_entity_poly.entity_id
_entity_poly.type
_entity_poly.pdbx_seq_one_letter_code
_entity_poly.pdbx_strand_id
1 'polypeptide(L)'
;MQGHLGKDGVTVEQIADDLQQLVESLLLRLEGEMFTTIQFIDILQSVPEGQAAYEGAWRRWGEQEHASKMVIHGQVIPLNLRRSRLVSWEGYAYGEEDEYAVPAWWKLASPHE
;
A
#
# COMPACT_ATOMS: atom_id res chain seq x y z
N MET A 1 -19.66 16.07 -0.41
CA MET A 1 -19.15 15.47 -0.31
C MET A 1 -18.38 14.85 -0.03
N GLN A 2 -18.41 14.59 0.17
CA GLN A 2 -17.68 14.09 0.45
C GLN A 2 -17.26 13.07 0.67
N GLY A 3 -17.35 12.74 0.68
CA GLY A 3 -16.53 12.08 1.00
C GLY A 3 -16.05 10.76 1.02
N HIS A 4 -14.83 10.74 1.04
CA HIS A 4 -14.05 9.54 1.11
C HIS A 4 -13.41 9.41 2.50
N LEU A 5 -14.28 9.49 3.51
CA LEU A 5 -13.84 9.25 4.88
C LEU A 5 -14.23 7.85 5.29
N GLY A 6 -13.36 7.20 6.03
CA GLY A 6 -13.64 5.92 6.60
C GLY A 6 -14.42 6.05 7.91
N LYS A 7 -14.46 4.96 8.64
CA LYS A 7 -15.13 4.86 9.92
C LYS A 7 -14.58 5.91 10.89
N ASP A 8 -15.46 6.57 11.61
CA ASP A 8 -15.13 7.63 12.58
C ASP A 8 -14.38 8.81 11.95
N GLY A 9 -14.55 9.03 10.64
CA GLY A 9 -13.93 10.15 9.95
C GLY A 9 -12.46 9.93 9.62
N VAL A 10 -11.95 8.70 9.70
CA VAL A 10 -10.55 8.43 9.38
C VAL A 10 -10.29 8.69 7.89
N THR A 11 -9.12 9.23 7.58
CA THR A 11 -8.74 9.53 6.20
C THR A 11 -7.70 8.53 5.69
N VAL A 12 -7.56 8.48 4.36
CA VAL A 12 -6.51 7.68 3.72
C VAL A 12 -5.14 8.11 4.25
N GLU A 13 -4.94 9.42 4.38
CA GLU A 13 -3.66 9.97 4.88
C GLU A 13 -3.34 9.52 6.29
N GLN A 14 -4.35 9.46 7.16
CA GLN A 14 -4.14 9.00 8.54
C GLN A 14 -3.73 7.54 8.59
N ILE A 15 -4.37 6.70 7.80
CA ILE A 15 -4.01 5.28 7.73
C ILE A 15 -2.63 5.10 7.12
N ALA A 16 -2.33 5.88 6.06
CA ALA A 16 -0.99 5.84 5.46
C ALA A 16 0.09 6.27 6.45
N ASP A 17 -0.19 7.30 7.26
CA ASP A 17 0.76 7.73 8.29
C ASP A 17 1.10 6.59 9.24
N ASP A 18 0.10 5.83 9.66
CA ASP A 18 0.30 4.69 10.56
C ASP A 18 1.15 3.59 9.95
N LEU A 19 1.06 3.41 8.63
CA LEU A 19 1.76 2.32 7.94
C LEU A 19 3.12 2.73 7.36
N GLN A 20 3.41 4.03 7.27
CA GLN A 20 4.56 4.51 6.52
C GLN A 20 5.88 3.91 6.97
N GLN A 21 6.11 3.86 8.28
CA GLN A 21 7.36 3.35 8.82
C GLN A 21 7.56 1.87 8.50
N LEU A 22 6.49 1.08 8.63
CA LEU A 22 6.54 -0.33 8.30
C LEU A 22 6.78 -0.54 6.81
N VAL A 23 6.08 0.21 5.96
CA VAL A 23 6.26 0.12 4.51
C VAL A 23 7.71 0.40 4.14
N GLU A 24 8.29 1.46 4.68
CA GLU A 24 9.68 1.79 4.35
C GLU A 24 10.66 0.75 4.88
N SER A 25 10.39 0.16 6.04
CA SER A 25 11.25 -0.91 6.55
C SER A 25 11.22 -2.14 5.66
N LEU A 26 10.06 -2.46 5.07
CA LEU A 26 9.95 -3.57 4.14
C LEU A 26 10.62 -3.27 2.81
N LEU A 27 10.50 -2.03 2.33
CA LEU A 27 11.17 -1.62 1.09
C LEU A 27 12.68 -1.77 1.18
N LEU A 28 13.25 -1.51 2.35
CA LEU A 28 14.69 -1.66 2.55
C LEU A 28 15.17 -3.11 2.43
N ARG A 29 14.26 -4.07 2.55
CA ARG A 29 14.59 -5.49 2.45
C ARG A 29 14.37 -6.06 1.06
N LEU A 30 13.77 -5.28 0.15
CA LEU A 30 13.47 -5.77 -1.19
C LEU A 30 14.71 -5.82 -2.05
N GLU A 31 14.77 -6.84 -2.91
CA GLU A 31 15.82 -6.99 -3.89
C GLU A 31 15.21 -6.92 -5.28
N GLY A 32 16.03 -6.61 -6.28
CA GLY A 32 15.58 -6.48 -7.65
C GLY A 32 15.41 -5.02 -8.02
N GLU A 33 14.82 -4.78 -9.19
CA GLU A 33 14.67 -3.43 -9.72
C GLU A 33 13.25 -2.91 -9.60
N MET A 34 12.27 -3.77 -9.83
CA MET A 34 10.88 -3.34 -9.90
C MET A 34 9.96 -4.35 -9.21
N PHE A 35 8.82 -3.86 -8.78
CA PHE A 35 7.76 -4.70 -8.23
C PHE A 35 6.41 -4.03 -8.50
N THR A 36 5.33 -4.81 -8.43
CA THR A 36 3.98 -4.25 -8.53
C THR A 36 3.41 -3.99 -7.15
N THR A 37 2.38 -3.15 -7.10
CA THR A 37 1.69 -2.88 -5.84
C THR A 37 1.21 -4.18 -5.19
N ILE A 38 0.63 -5.10 -5.99
CA ILE A 38 0.12 -6.35 -5.42
C ILE A 38 1.25 -7.24 -4.89
N GLN A 39 2.39 -7.26 -5.55
CA GLN A 39 3.55 -7.99 -5.05
C GLN A 39 4.01 -7.43 -3.71
N PHE A 40 4.01 -6.10 -3.56
CA PHE A 40 4.36 -5.48 -2.28
C PHE A 40 3.34 -5.84 -1.20
N ILE A 41 2.05 -5.81 -1.53
CA ILE A 41 1.00 -6.17 -0.56
C ILE A 41 1.14 -7.63 -0.13
N ASP A 42 1.50 -8.52 -1.05
CA ASP A 42 1.76 -9.91 -0.71
C ASP A 42 2.92 -10.04 0.29
N ILE A 43 3.97 -9.25 0.08
CA ILE A 43 5.11 -9.23 1.01
C ILE A 43 4.68 -8.70 2.36
N LEU A 44 3.91 -7.61 2.37
CA LEU A 44 3.37 -7.03 3.60
C LEU A 44 2.61 -8.07 4.40
N GLN A 45 1.76 -8.83 3.73
CA GLN A 45 0.94 -9.85 4.40
C GLN A 45 1.71 -11.11 4.76
N SER A 46 2.92 -11.29 4.24
CA SER A 46 3.72 -12.48 4.51
C SER A 46 4.48 -12.41 5.84
N VAL A 47 4.55 -11.22 6.45
CA VAL A 47 5.20 -11.07 7.76
C VAL A 47 4.15 -10.76 8.82
N PRO A 48 4.31 -11.27 10.07
CA PRO A 48 3.26 -11.13 11.10
C PRO A 48 2.88 -9.69 11.39
N GLU A 49 3.85 -8.78 11.54
CA GLU A 49 3.54 -7.38 11.81
C GLU A 49 2.88 -6.71 10.62
N GLY A 50 3.21 -7.14 9.40
CA GLY A 50 2.59 -6.61 8.19
C GLY A 50 1.15 -7.07 8.05
N GLN A 51 0.90 -8.35 8.33
CA GLN A 51 -0.45 -8.89 8.29
C GLN A 51 -1.35 -8.19 9.31
N ALA A 52 -0.85 -8.01 10.53
CA ALA A 52 -1.60 -7.32 11.58
C ALA A 52 -1.89 -5.87 11.17
N ALA A 53 -0.90 -5.19 10.60
CA ALA A 53 -1.06 -3.80 10.14
C ALA A 53 -2.07 -3.69 9.01
N TYR A 54 -2.04 -4.63 8.06
CA TYR A 54 -2.98 -4.66 6.94
C TYR A 54 -4.42 -4.86 7.44
N GLU A 55 -4.63 -5.84 8.32
CA GLU A 55 -5.96 -6.07 8.89
C GLU A 55 -6.43 -4.89 9.72
N GLY A 56 -5.56 -4.30 10.51
CA GLY A 56 -5.88 -3.13 11.29
C GLY A 56 -6.29 -1.96 10.42
N ALA A 57 -5.59 -1.78 9.30
CA ALA A 57 -5.86 -0.69 8.37
C ALA A 57 -7.25 -0.84 7.73
N TRP A 58 -7.56 -2.02 7.18
CA TRP A 58 -8.86 -2.15 6.51
C TRP A 58 -10.02 -2.12 7.51
N ARG A 59 -9.84 -2.66 8.72
CA ARG A 59 -10.88 -2.60 9.76
C ARG A 59 -11.09 -1.18 10.28
N ARG A 60 -10.02 -0.42 10.35
CA ARG A 60 -10.11 0.98 10.76
C ARG A 60 -10.86 1.80 9.72
N TRP A 61 -10.74 1.44 8.44
CA TRP A 61 -11.46 2.13 7.38
C TRP A 61 -12.95 1.86 7.47
N GLY A 62 -13.36 0.61 7.66
CA GLY A 62 -14.77 0.28 7.76
C GLY A 62 -15.04 -1.19 7.97
N GLU A 63 -16.32 -1.52 8.12
CA GLU A 63 -16.75 -2.87 8.41
C GLU A 63 -16.94 -3.74 7.17
N GLN A 64 -17.03 -3.12 6.00
CA GLN A 64 -17.19 -3.85 4.75
C GLN A 64 -15.83 -4.21 4.20
N GLU A 65 -15.43 -5.44 4.40
CA GLU A 65 -14.09 -5.90 4.07
C GLU A 65 -13.69 -5.59 2.64
N HIS A 66 -14.53 -5.93 1.67
CA HIS A 66 -14.19 -5.73 0.26
C HIS A 66 -13.96 -4.24 -0.05
N ALA A 67 -14.90 -3.38 0.38
CA ALA A 67 -14.78 -1.96 0.14
C ALA A 67 -13.56 -1.35 0.83
N SER A 68 -13.26 -1.80 2.05
CA SER A 68 -12.09 -1.32 2.78
C SER A 68 -10.80 -1.75 2.10
N LYS A 69 -10.73 -2.97 1.62
CA LYS A 69 -9.54 -3.45 0.90
C LYS A 69 -9.33 -2.71 -0.41
N MET A 70 -10.41 -2.31 -1.09
CA MET A 70 -10.28 -1.46 -2.28
C MET A 70 -9.56 -0.16 -1.94
N VAL A 71 -9.88 0.44 -0.79
CA VAL A 71 -9.21 1.67 -0.35
C VAL A 71 -7.74 1.39 -0.01
N ILE A 72 -7.46 0.30 0.70
CA ILE A 72 -6.08 -0.04 1.08
C ILE A 72 -5.23 -0.29 -0.17
N HIS A 73 -5.71 -1.12 -1.10
CA HIS A 73 -4.95 -1.47 -2.32
C HIS A 73 -4.85 -0.31 -3.32
N GLY A 74 -5.91 0.49 -3.44
CA GLY A 74 -5.98 1.53 -4.46
C GLY A 74 -5.52 2.90 -4.01
N GLN A 75 -5.52 3.17 -2.71
CA GLN A 75 -5.23 4.51 -2.21
C GLN A 75 -4.16 4.53 -1.11
N VAL A 76 -4.30 3.70 -0.08
CA VAL A 76 -3.40 3.77 1.09
C VAL A 76 -1.98 3.30 0.73
N ILE A 77 -1.84 2.08 0.23
CA ILE A 77 -0.53 1.54 -0.10
C ILE A 77 0.15 2.35 -1.22
N PRO A 78 -0.56 2.70 -2.31
CA PRO A 78 0.06 3.58 -3.31
C PRO A 78 0.53 4.91 -2.74
N LEU A 79 -0.21 5.50 -1.80
CA LEU A 79 0.23 6.73 -1.14
C LEU A 79 1.49 6.50 -0.31
N ASN A 80 1.56 5.38 0.44
CA ASN A 80 2.77 5.02 1.17
C ASN A 80 3.97 4.93 0.25
N LEU A 81 3.80 4.27 -0.89
CA LEU A 81 4.89 4.09 -1.85
C LEU A 81 5.31 5.42 -2.48
N ARG A 82 4.33 6.28 -2.84
CA ARG A 82 4.63 7.59 -3.40
C ARG A 82 5.38 8.51 -2.44
N ARG A 83 5.11 8.37 -1.15
CA ARG A 83 5.79 9.19 -0.12
C ARG A 83 7.23 8.75 0.11
N SER A 84 7.57 7.52 -0.27
CA SER A 84 8.90 6.98 0.00
C SER A 84 9.90 7.44 -1.05
N ARG A 85 11.09 7.79 -0.61
CA ARG A 85 12.21 8.11 -1.51
C ARG A 85 12.90 6.86 -2.02
N LEU A 86 12.48 5.70 -1.52
CA LEU A 86 13.10 4.42 -1.90
C LEU A 86 12.56 3.87 -3.20
N VAL A 87 11.43 4.40 -3.69
CA VAL A 87 10.80 3.91 -4.92
C VAL A 87 10.27 5.09 -5.75
N SER A 88 10.04 4.82 -7.05
CA SER A 88 9.37 5.76 -7.94
C SER A 88 8.31 5.01 -8.73
N TRP A 89 7.22 5.72 -9.06
CA TRP A 89 6.12 5.18 -9.84
C TRP A 89 6.53 5.02 -11.31
N GLU A 90 6.21 3.87 -11.91
CA GLU A 90 6.60 3.55 -13.29
C GLU A 90 5.42 3.23 -14.20
N GLY A 91 4.20 3.53 -13.78
CA GLY A 91 3.02 3.30 -14.60
C GLY A 91 2.15 2.19 -14.06
N TYR A 92 0.99 1.99 -14.70
CA TYR A 92 0.06 0.96 -14.27
C TYR A 92 0.46 -0.42 -14.79
N ALA A 93 0.21 -1.43 -13.97
CA ALA A 93 0.51 -2.83 -14.29
C ALA A 93 -0.77 -3.54 -14.70
N TYR A 94 -1.25 -3.23 -15.89
CA TYR A 94 -2.54 -3.76 -16.38
C TYR A 94 -2.56 -5.27 -16.56
N GLY A 95 -1.40 -5.90 -16.66
CA GLY A 95 -1.33 -7.35 -16.79
C GLY A 95 -1.39 -8.11 -15.48
N GLU A 96 -1.34 -7.40 -14.36
CA GLU A 96 -1.43 -8.02 -13.03
C GLU A 96 -2.86 -8.02 -12.55
N GLU A 97 -3.25 -9.07 -11.84
CA GLU A 97 -4.62 -9.19 -11.35
C GLU A 97 -4.69 -8.85 -9.86
N ASP A 98 -5.54 -7.90 -9.54
CA ASP A 98 -5.90 -7.56 -8.17
C ASP A 98 -7.39 -7.20 -8.19
N GLU A 99 -8.20 -7.96 -7.48
CA GLU A 99 -9.66 -7.73 -7.45
C GLU A 99 -10.04 -6.41 -6.80
N TYR A 100 -9.12 -5.75 -6.12
CA TYR A 100 -9.42 -4.54 -5.34
C TYR A 100 -9.02 -3.24 -6.04
N ALA A 101 -8.01 -3.28 -6.93
CA ALA A 101 -7.54 -2.07 -7.59
C ALA A 101 -6.61 -2.44 -8.75
N VAL A 102 -6.39 -1.50 -9.65
CA VAL A 102 -5.38 -1.68 -10.70
C VAL A 102 -4.01 -1.41 -10.08
N PRO A 103 -3.11 -2.41 -10.04
CA PRO A 103 -1.80 -2.18 -9.45
C PRO A 103 -0.91 -1.34 -10.34
N ALA A 104 0.16 -0.81 -9.77
CA ALA A 104 1.15 -0.02 -10.48
C ALA A 104 2.51 -0.71 -10.40
N TRP A 105 3.38 -0.35 -11.34
CA TRP A 105 4.78 -0.71 -11.29
C TRP A 105 5.55 0.32 -10.47
N TRP A 106 6.46 -0.15 -9.62
CA TRP A 106 7.32 0.69 -8.78
C TRP A 106 8.75 0.27 -8.97
N LYS A 107 9.64 1.25 -9.10
CA LYS A 107 11.07 1.01 -9.29
C LYS A 107 11.80 1.35 -8.01
N LEU A 108 12.66 0.42 -7.55
CA LEU A 108 13.49 0.66 -6.38
C LEU A 108 14.63 1.62 -6.73
N ALA A 109 14.89 2.57 -5.84
CA ALA A 109 16.00 3.49 -6.01
C ALA A 109 17.32 2.73 -5.87
N SER A 110 18.29 3.10 -6.71
CA SER A 110 19.62 2.53 -6.61
C SER A 110 20.29 3.01 -5.31
N PRO A 111 20.98 2.11 -4.57
CA PRO A 111 21.66 2.53 -3.35
C PRO A 111 22.81 3.53 -3.58
N HIS A 112 23.17 3.75 -4.83
CA HIS A 112 24.25 4.70 -5.17
C HIS A 112 23.73 6.03 -5.72
N GLU A 113 22.44 6.24 -5.69
CA GLU A 113 21.84 7.47 -6.16
C GLU A 113 21.42 8.40 -5.05
#